data_b84788ee780ae63ba2eca99627c9681d
#
_entry.id   b84788ee780ae63ba2eca99627c9681d
#
_cell.length_a   1.000
_cell.length_b   1.000
_cell.length_c   1.000
_cell.angle_alpha   90.00
_cell.angle_beta   90.00
_cell.angle_gamma   90.00
#
_symmetry.space_group_name_H-M   'P 1'
#
loop_
_entity.id
_entity.type
_entity.pdbx_description
1 polymer ?
#
loop_
_entity_poly.entity_id
_entity_poly.type
_entity_poly.pdbx_seq_one_letter_code
_entity_poly.pdbx_strand_id
1 'polypeptide(L)'
;LNQKDPKIYEHFQDKQGNVISILNVEATTASRTMQDKIQTAFKAWIWSEGDRAAQLCLHYNQYHNLYRDTVYDGSHLTFPNMAPNFEMRSHQRNFVRRVERQRASFAAHRVGYGKTATMIAAGMELKRKGMAHKVMHVTMKSILPGYSKEFRRLYPEAKILVPNTQEFAKDRRRVLLSQIATHNYDAIVLTYEQFFNLQISESTELMFLEEQMSAISSIFESTNKEESRQVFRSLEAMRKKISLRIQEIETSDRKDRVIYFEQLGIDALFLDEVQQIKRLQILTTQHNVAGIPTGYSQRAHDSFMKVRYLLNNGKRVIFATGTPLSNTMAEMDIWMRYLQLDLLQQQGLTHFDSFCSRFC
;
A
#
# COMPACT_ATOMS: atom_id res chain seq x y z
N LEU A 1 -7.47 -11.64 31.96
CA LEU A 1 -6.20 -12.38 31.89
C LEU A 1 -5.33 -11.73 30.83
N ASN A 2 -4.49 -10.81 31.27
CA ASN A 2 -3.78 -9.85 30.41
C ASN A 2 -2.59 -10.41 29.64
N GLN A 3 -2.45 -11.67 29.40
CA GLN A 3 -1.35 -12.33 28.64
C GLN A 3 0.07 -11.75 28.86
N LYS A 4 0.26 -10.89 29.87
CA LYS A 4 1.56 -10.32 30.23
C LYS A 4 2.30 -11.29 31.14
N ASP A 5 3.55 -11.56 30.82
CA ASP A 5 4.43 -12.33 31.69
C ASP A 5 4.59 -11.61 33.03
N PRO A 6 4.18 -12.24 34.16
CA PRO A 6 4.36 -11.64 35.46
C PRO A 6 5.86 -11.55 35.79
N LYS A 7 6.31 -10.36 36.16
CA LYS A 7 7.66 -10.11 36.67
C LYS A 7 7.54 -9.47 38.03
N ILE A 8 8.00 -10.14 39.06
CA ILE A 8 7.93 -9.66 40.44
C ILE A 8 9.32 -9.17 40.84
N TYR A 9 9.39 -7.92 41.27
CA TYR A 9 10.64 -7.29 41.69
C TYR A 9 10.59 -7.00 43.19
N GLU A 10 11.71 -7.25 43.85
CA GLU A 10 11.96 -6.77 45.21
C GLU A 10 12.75 -5.48 45.17
N HIS A 11 12.36 -4.54 46.02
CA HIS A 11 12.99 -3.23 46.10
C HIS A 11 13.84 -3.13 47.35
N PHE A 12 15.14 -2.90 47.16
CA PHE A 12 16.10 -2.69 48.23
C PHE A 12 16.64 -1.26 48.18
N GLN A 13 16.89 -0.67 49.35
CA GLN A 13 17.57 0.63 49.40
C GLN A 13 19.10 0.40 49.55
N ASP A 14 19.87 1.01 48.67
CA ASP A 14 21.34 1.05 48.76
C ASP A 14 21.79 1.97 49.91
N LYS A 15 23.03 1.80 50.36
CA LYS A 15 23.65 2.66 51.40
C LYS A 15 23.63 4.17 51.08
N GLN A 16 23.35 4.51 49.84
CA GLN A 16 23.23 5.88 49.34
C GLN A 16 21.74 6.37 49.21
N GLY A 17 20.74 5.51 49.63
CA GLY A 17 19.33 5.85 49.55
C GLY A 17 18.64 5.59 48.23
N ASN A 18 19.35 5.03 47.23
CA ASN A 18 18.76 4.70 45.93
C ASN A 18 17.99 3.38 45.99
N VAL A 19 16.84 3.30 45.33
CA VAL A 19 16.02 2.06 45.24
C VAL A 19 16.56 1.19 44.11
N ILE A 20 17.05 0.02 44.46
CA ILE A 20 17.49 -1.02 43.50
C ILE A 20 16.39 -2.07 43.42
N SER A 21 15.88 -2.33 42.19
CA SER A 21 14.88 -3.36 41.93
C SER A 21 15.52 -4.62 41.39
N ILE A 22 15.46 -5.70 42.16
CA ILE A 22 16.00 -7.01 41.80
C ILE A 22 14.84 -7.95 41.48
N LEU A 23 14.92 -8.67 40.34
CA LEU A 23 13.90 -9.64 39.96
C LEU A 23 13.89 -10.82 40.93
N ASN A 24 12.77 -11.02 41.65
CA ASN A 24 12.56 -12.22 42.44
C ASN A 24 12.20 -13.39 41.53
N VAL A 25 13.16 -14.24 41.22
CA VAL A 25 13.01 -15.37 40.31
C VAL A 25 12.01 -16.40 40.83
N GLU A 26 12.04 -16.68 42.12
CA GLU A 26 11.18 -17.68 42.77
C GLU A 26 9.71 -17.24 42.74
N ALA A 27 9.42 -16.02 43.17
CA ALA A 27 8.07 -15.43 43.13
C ALA A 27 7.56 -15.29 41.69
N THR A 28 8.43 -14.91 40.75
CA THR A 28 8.08 -14.79 39.31
C THR A 28 7.72 -16.16 38.73
N THR A 29 8.49 -17.22 39.05
CA THR A 29 8.22 -18.59 38.59
C THR A 29 6.93 -19.14 39.19
N ALA A 30 6.70 -18.92 40.47
CA ALA A 30 5.46 -19.33 41.16
C ALA A 30 4.24 -18.62 40.53
N SER A 31 4.35 -17.34 40.24
CA SER A 31 3.30 -16.57 39.57
C SER A 31 3.00 -17.06 38.16
N ARG A 32 4.03 -17.41 37.38
CA ARG A 32 3.85 -18.02 36.03
C ARG A 32 3.13 -19.36 36.12
N THR A 33 3.55 -20.23 37.05
CA THR A 33 2.91 -21.53 37.26
C THR A 33 1.43 -21.37 37.64
N MET A 34 1.10 -20.38 38.47
CA MET A 34 -0.28 -20.09 38.82
C MET A 34 -1.07 -19.55 37.62
N GLN A 35 -0.47 -18.69 36.81
CA GLN A 35 -1.07 -18.16 35.57
C GLN A 35 -1.41 -19.30 34.59
N ASP A 36 -0.49 -20.26 34.39
CA ASP A 36 -0.71 -21.43 33.54
C ASP A 36 -1.85 -22.32 34.06
N LYS A 37 -1.92 -22.52 35.37
CA LYS A 37 -3.04 -23.26 36.00
C LYS A 37 -4.37 -22.54 35.75
N ILE A 38 -4.41 -21.22 35.94
CA ILE A 38 -5.61 -20.42 35.72
C ILE A 38 -6.02 -20.47 34.25
N GLN A 39 -5.08 -20.34 33.33
CA GLN A 39 -5.37 -20.44 31.88
C GLN A 39 -5.93 -21.81 31.50
N THR A 40 -5.35 -22.88 32.04
CA THR A 40 -5.79 -24.24 31.77
C THR A 40 -7.19 -24.49 32.34
N ALA A 41 -7.43 -24.07 33.57
CA ALA A 41 -8.73 -24.17 34.21
C ALA A 41 -9.81 -23.34 33.47
N PHE A 42 -9.45 -22.14 33.01
CA PHE A 42 -10.33 -21.27 32.25
C PHE A 42 -10.70 -21.87 30.88
N LYS A 43 -9.71 -22.44 30.16
CA LYS A 43 -9.96 -23.13 28.89
C LYS A 43 -10.92 -24.31 29.07
N ALA A 44 -10.71 -25.13 30.12
CA ALA A 44 -11.60 -26.23 30.40
C ALA A 44 -13.01 -25.75 30.80
N TRP A 45 -13.10 -24.71 31.62
CA TRP A 45 -14.38 -24.13 32.06
C TRP A 45 -15.19 -23.53 30.93
N ILE A 46 -14.57 -22.83 29.97
CA ILE A 46 -15.26 -22.23 28.83
C ILE A 46 -16.07 -23.29 28.05
N TRP A 47 -15.49 -24.46 27.84
CA TRP A 47 -16.07 -25.50 26.99
C TRP A 47 -16.87 -26.55 27.78
N SER A 48 -16.91 -26.47 29.12
CA SER A 48 -17.59 -27.47 29.96
C SER A 48 -19.10 -27.40 29.93
N GLU A 49 -19.67 -26.26 29.52
CA GLU A 49 -21.11 -26.04 29.46
C GLU A 49 -21.55 -25.69 28.04
N GLY A 50 -22.46 -26.50 27.47
CA GLY A 50 -22.88 -26.43 26.07
C GLY A 50 -23.49 -25.06 25.70
N ASP A 51 -24.32 -24.49 26.57
CA ASP A 51 -24.98 -23.20 26.28
C ASP A 51 -23.98 -22.05 26.25
N ARG A 52 -23.03 -22.02 27.15
CA ARG A 52 -21.93 -21.02 27.15
C ARG A 52 -21.06 -21.17 25.92
N ALA A 53 -20.68 -22.37 25.57
CA ALA A 53 -19.89 -22.65 24.38
C ALA A 53 -20.64 -22.22 23.09
N ALA A 54 -21.93 -22.52 23.00
CA ALA A 54 -22.77 -22.12 21.87
C ALA A 54 -22.89 -20.60 21.75
N GLN A 55 -23.12 -19.89 22.87
CA GLN A 55 -23.17 -18.42 22.88
C GLN A 55 -21.83 -17.78 22.47
N LEU A 56 -20.71 -18.30 22.94
CA LEU A 56 -19.38 -17.83 22.57
C LEU A 56 -19.08 -18.10 21.10
N CYS A 57 -19.43 -19.28 20.59
CA CYS A 57 -19.30 -19.59 19.17
C CYS A 57 -20.18 -18.68 18.30
N LEU A 58 -21.43 -18.44 18.72
CA LEU A 58 -22.32 -17.52 17.99
C LEU A 58 -21.73 -16.11 17.97
N HIS A 59 -21.30 -15.60 19.12
CA HIS A 59 -20.66 -14.28 19.23
C HIS A 59 -19.40 -14.20 18.36
N TYR A 60 -18.51 -15.19 18.45
CA TYR A 60 -17.31 -15.25 17.62
C TYR A 60 -17.64 -15.26 16.12
N ASN A 61 -18.61 -16.09 15.73
CA ASN A 61 -19.04 -16.17 14.34
C ASN A 61 -19.67 -14.86 13.85
N GLN A 62 -20.43 -14.15 14.70
CA GLN A 62 -21.02 -12.86 14.35
C GLN A 62 -19.99 -11.74 14.17
N TYR A 63 -18.86 -11.79 14.87
CA TYR A 63 -17.89 -10.69 14.85
C TYR A 63 -16.59 -11.02 14.11
N HIS A 64 -16.20 -12.30 14.01
CA HIS A 64 -14.92 -12.72 13.45
C HIS A 64 -15.02 -13.61 12.22
N ASN A 65 -16.14 -14.35 12.05
CA ASN A 65 -16.34 -15.24 10.88
C ASN A 65 -17.31 -14.65 9.84
N LEU A 66 -17.67 -13.39 9.92
CA LEU A 66 -18.54 -12.71 8.94
C LEU A 66 -17.90 -12.57 7.57
N TYR A 67 -16.60 -12.62 7.48
CA TYR A 67 -15.87 -12.40 6.25
C TYR A 67 -15.32 -13.73 5.75
N ARG A 68 -15.76 -14.11 4.56
CA ARG A 68 -15.17 -15.21 3.83
C ARG A 68 -14.22 -14.66 2.79
N ASP A 69 -12.99 -15.17 2.77
CA ASP A 69 -12.04 -14.78 1.74
C ASP A 69 -12.59 -15.05 0.36
N THR A 70 -12.56 -14.04 -0.51
CA THR A 70 -12.98 -14.21 -1.88
C THR A 70 -11.97 -15.06 -2.64
N VAL A 71 -12.39 -16.23 -3.08
CA VAL A 71 -11.57 -17.11 -3.91
C VAL A 71 -11.70 -16.67 -5.38
N TYR A 72 -10.58 -16.38 -6.01
CA TYR A 72 -10.53 -16.07 -7.43
C TYR A 72 -10.05 -17.30 -8.19
N ASP A 73 -10.98 -18.04 -8.79
CA ASP A 73 -10.64 -19.18 -9.65
C ASP A 73 -10.42 -18.70 -11.09
N GLY A 74 -9.18 -18.82 -11.56
CA GLY A 74 -8.74 -18.51 -12.91
C GLY A 74 -8.54 -19.74 -13.80
N SER A 75 -8.97 -20.93 -13.39
CA SER A 75 -8.78 -22.17 -14.14
C SER A 75 -9.37 -22.12 -15.57
N HIS A 76 -10.47 -21.40 -15.74
CA HIS A 76 -11.15 -21.19 -17.02
C HIS A 76 -10.47 -20.18 -17.96
N LEU A 77 -9.45 -19.46 -17.48
CA LEU A 77 -8.77 -18.46 -18.29
C LEU A 77 -7.88 -19.12 -19.34
N THR A 78 -8.09 -18.72 -20.59
CA THR A 78 -7.22 -19.02 -21.72
C THR A 78 -6.50 -17.75 -22.13
N PHE A 79 -5.28 -17.86 -22.62
CA PHE A 79 -4.45 -16.75 -23.04
C PHE A 79 -4.11 -16.90 -24.54
N PRO A 80 -5.09 -16.66 -25.45
CA PRO A 80 -4.98 -17.07 -26.85
C PRO A 80 -3.83 -16.37 -27.61
N ASN A 81 -3.43 -15.17 -27.18
CA ASN A 81 -2.35 -14.41 -27.81
C ASN A 81 -0.99 -14.61 -27.14
N MET A 82 -0.92 -15.49 -26.14
CA MET A 82 0.32 -15.85 -25.47
C MET A 82 1.08 -16.90 -26.27
N ALA A 83 2.41 -16.86 -26.25
CA ALA A 83 3.27 -17.84 -26.89
C ALA A 83 2.91 -19.27 -26.43
N PRO A 84 2.71 -20.24 -27.34
CA PRO A 84 2.19 -21.56 -27.03
C PRO A 84 3.12 -22.42 -26.16
N ASN A 85 4.39 -22.07 -26.10
CA ASN A 85 5.41 -22.75 -25.29
C ASN A 85 5.46 -22.28 -23.84
N PHE A 86 4.53 -21.41 -23.41
CA PHE A 86 4.43 -20.95 -22.02
C PHE A 86 3.05 -21.24 -21.43
N GLU A 87 3.05 -21.89 -20.30
CA GLU A 87 1.83 -22.19 -19.57
C GLU A 87 1.78 -21.42 -18.22
N MET A 88 0.67 -20.72 -18.01
CA MET A 88 0.41 -20.01 -16.75
C MET A 88 0.06 -21.00 -15.64
N ARG A 89 0.75 -20.89 -14.50
CA ARG A 89 0.48 -21.68 -13.29
C ARG A 89 -0.86 -21.27 -12.65
N SER A 90 -1.45 -22.14 -11.86
CA SER A 90 -2.76 -21.88 -11.21
C SER A 90 -2.80 -20.59 -10.42
N HIS A 91 -1.80 -20.30 -9.58
CA HIS A 91 -1.74 -19.06 -8.80
C HIS A 91 -1.64 -17.79 -9.68
N GLN A 92 -0.99 -17.89 -10.83
CA GLN A 92 -0.90 -16.79 -11.79
C GLN A 92 -2.25 -16.55 -12.48
N ARG A 93 -2.93 -17.61 -12.92
CA ARG A 93 -4.29 -17.54 -13.48
C ARG A 93 -5.27 -16.94 -12.46
N ASN A 94 -5.20 -17.38 -11.21
CA ASN A 94 -6.04 -16.88 -10.12
C ASN A 94 -5.81 -15.39 -9.86
N PHE A 95 -4.54 -14.94 -9.92
CA PHE A 95 -4.24 -13.52 -9.80
C PHE A 95 -4.75 -12.69 -10.99
N VAL A 96 -4.61 -13.20 -12.23
CA VAL A 96 -5.21 -12.54 -13.41
C VAL A 96 -6.73 -12.40 -13.21
N ARG A 97 -7.39 -13.47 -12.73
CA ARG A 97 -8.82 -13.43 -12.42
C ARG A 97 -9.16 -12.39 -11.35
N ARG A 98 -8.33 -12.24 -10.33
CA ARG A 98 -8.49 -11.18 -9.33
C ARG A 98 -8.39 -9.80 -9.96
N VAL A 99 -7.41 -9.54 -10.81
CA VAL A 99 -7.22 -8.28 -11.53
C VAL A 99 -8.41 -7.93 -12.42
N GLU A 100 -9.05 -8.93 -13.03
CA GLU A 100 -10.28 -8.71 -13.79
C GLU A 100 -11.46 -8.28 -12.91
N ARG A 101 -11.56 -8.81 -11.69
CA ARG A 101 -12.67 -8.55 -10.78
C ARG A 101 -12.47 -7.31 -9.91
N GLN A 102 -11.22 -7.02 -9.55
CA GLN A 102 -10.86 -5.94 -8.64
C GLN A 102 -10.13 -4.81 -9.37
N ARG A 103 -10.48 -3.56 -9.05
CA ARG A 103 -9.79 -2.39 -9.61
C ARG A 103 -8.42 -2.15 -8.95
N ALA A 104 -8.29 -2.51 -7.67
CA ALA A 104 -7.06 -2.48 -6.93
C ALA A 104 -6.63 -3.91 -6.57
N SER A 105 -5.41 -4.29 -6.89
CA SER A 105 -4.89 -5.62 -6.60
C SER A 105 -3.41 -5.57 -6.19
N PHE A 106 -3.01 -6.47 -5.30
CA PHE A 106 -1.63 -6.56 -4.81
C PHE A 106 -1.10 -7.98 -4.95
N ALA A 107 -0.09 -8.17 -5.80
CA ALA A 107 0.63 -9.43 -6.00
C ALA A 107 1.78 -9.55 -5.01
N ALA A 108 1.52 -10.04 -3.82
CA ALA A 108 2.54 -10.38 -2.82
C ALA A 108 3.14 -11.77 -3.11
N HIS A 109 3.70 -11.97 -4.30
CA HIS A 109 4.28 -13.23 -4.72
C HIS A 109 5.77 -13.29 -4.38
N ARG A 110 6.24 -14.41 -3.85
CA ARG A 110 7.67 -14.63 -3.56
C ARG A 110 8.52 -14.46 -4.83
N VAL A 111 9.80 -14.17 -4.64
CA VAL A 111 10.78 -14.13 -5.74
C VAL A 111 10.79 -15.49 -6.46
N GLY A 112 10.86 -15.48 -7.80
CA GLY A 112 10.81 -16.71 -8.60
C GLY A 112 9.40 -17.27 -8.92
N TYR A 113 8.32 -16.71 -8.36
CA TYR A 113 6.95 -17.14 -8.65
C TYR A 113 6.37 -16.58 -9.94
N GLY A 114 7.19 -15.93 -10.78
CA GLY A 114 6.78 -15.44 -12.09
C GLY A 114 5.87 -14.20 -12.04
N LYS A 115 6.12 -13.26 -11.10
CA LYS A 115 5.40 -11.98 -11.00
C LYS A 115 5.33 -11.24 -12.32
N THR A 116 6.46 -11.10 -13.00
CA THR A 116 6.55 -10.40 -14.29
C THR A 116 5.60 -10.99 -15.32
N ALA A 117 5.64 -12.31 -15.53
CA ALA A 117 4.72 -12.99 -16.44
C ALA A 117 3.25 -12.81 -16.04
N THR A 118 2.96 -12.85 -14.75
CA THR A 118 1.60 -12.64 -14.22
C THR A 118 1.09 -11.23 -14.52
N MET A 119 1.92 -10.20 -14.30
CA MET A 119 1.55 -8.81 -14.56
C MET A 119 1.37 -8.55 -16.07
N ILE A 120 2.26 -9.07 -16.90
CA ILE A 120 2.15 -8.97 -18.36
C ILE A 120 0.85 -9.63 -18.84
N ALA A 121 0.61 -10.86 -18.42
CA ALA A 121 -0.61 -11.59 -18.79
C ALA A 121 -1.88 -10.88 -18.34
N ALA A 122 -1.89 -10.34 -17.10
CA ALA A 122 -3.03 -9.58 -16.59
C ALA A 122 -3.30 -8.33 -17.43
N GLY A 123 -2.26 -7.56 -17.78
CA GLY A 123 -2.40 -6.37 -18.63
C GLY A 123 -2.94 -6.71 -20.01
N MET A 124 -2.42 -7.75 -20.65
CA MET A 124 -2.87 -8.22 -21.96
C MET A 124 -4.30 -8.75 -21.94
N GLU A 125 -4.70 -9.48 -20.88
CA GLU A 125 -6.07 -9.96 -20.73
C GLU A 125 -7.07 -8.81 -20.49
N LEU A 126 -6.73 -7.81 -19.69
CA LEU A 126 -7.56 -6.61 -19.54
C LEU A 126 -7.77 -5.94 -20.88
N LYS A 127 -6.74 -5.82 -21.69
CA LYS A 127 -6.82 -5.23 -23.04
C LYS A 127 -7.64 -6.08 -23.98
N ARG A 128 -7.37 -7.38 -24.05
CA ARG A 128 -8.11 -8.33 -24.90
C ARG A 128 -9.61 -8.32 -24.62
N LYS A 129 -9.99 -8.19 -23.35
CA LYS A 129 -11.40 -8.16 -22.91
C LYS A 129 -12.03 -6.77 -22.98
N GLY A 130 -11.32 -5.74 -23.47
CA GLY A 130 -11.81 -4.37 -23.53
C GLY A 130 -12.01 -3.69 -22.17
N MET A 131 -11.42 -4.26 -21.10
CA MET A 131 -11.49 -3.72 -19.74
C MET A 131 -10.46 -2.61 -19.47
N ALA A 132 -9.45 -2.51 -20.33
CA ALA A 132 -8.48 -1.42 -20.38
C ALA A 132 -8.02 -1.22 -21.82
N HIS A 133 -7.94 0.02 -22.29
CA HIS A 133 -7.42 0.34 -23.62
C HIS A 133 -5.94 0.68 -23.57
N LYS A 134 -5.47 1.29 -22.52
CA LYS A 134 -4.09 1.73 -22.38
C LYS A 134 -3.50 1.24 -21.06
N VAL A 135 -2.53 0.34 -21.17
CA VAL A 135 -1.90 -0.34 -20.05
C VAL A 135 -0.48 0.19 -19.88
N MET A 136 -0.15 0.62 -18.65
CA MET A 136 1.19 1.08 -18.30
C MET A 136 1.81 0.16 -17.25
N HIS A 137 3.04 -0.29 -17.50
CA HIS A 137 3.86 -1.03 -16.56
C HIS A 137 5.03 -0.16 -16.11
N VAL A 138 5.31 -0.14 -14.81
CA VAL A 138 6.45 0.59 -14.24
C VAL A 138 7.32 -0.40 -13.48
N THR A 139 8.60 -0.38 -13.78
CA THR A 139 9.58 -1.28 -13.14
C THR A 139 10.89 -0.57 -12.85
N MET A 140 11.80 -1.23 -12.17
CA MET A 140 13.13 -0.68 -11.90
C MET A 140 13.97 -0.62 -13.18
N LYS A 141 14.84 0.39 -13.29
CA LYS A 141 15.75 0.55 -14.43
C LYS A 141 16.61 -0.69 -14.70
N SER A 142 17.09 -1.35 -13.65
CA SER A 142 17.86 -2.58 -13.74
C SER A 142 17.06 -3.78 -14.27
N ILE A 143 15.76 -3.79 -14.04
CA ILE A 143 14.86 -4.89 -14.44
C ILE A 143 14.27 -4.65 -15.83
N LEU A 144 14.18 -3.41 -16.30
CA LEU A 144 13.53 -3.03 -17.55
C LEU A 144 13.96 -3.86 -18.78
N PRO A 145 15.26 -4.14 -19.02
CA PRO A 145 15.65 -4.95 -20.17
C PRO A 145 15.10 -6.38 -20.10
N GLY A 146 15.15 -7.00 -18.90
CA GLY A 146 14.60 -8.34 -18.66
C GLY A 146 13.08 -8.35 -18.79
N TYR A 147 12.40 -7.33 -18.25
CA TYR A 147 10.94 -7.16 -18.35
C TYR A 147 10.49 -7.07 -19.81
N SER A 148 11.16 -6.25 -20.61
CA SER A 148 10.86 -6.07 -22.03
C SER A 148 11.12 -7.33 -22.85
N LYS A 149 12.20 -8.06 -22.54
CA LYS A 149 12.51 -9.35 -23.17
C LYS A 149 11.44 -10.38 -22.84
N GLU A 150 11.03 -10.46 -21.57
CA GLU A 150 9.98 -11.37 -21.12
C GLU A 150 8.63 -11.03 -21.78
N PHE A 151 8.32 -9.74 -21.92
CA PHE A 151 7.10 -9.30 -22.59
C PHE A 151 7.03 -9.81 -24.03
N ARG A 152 8.12 -9.60 -24.81
CA ARG A 152 8.21 -10.07 -26.21
C ARG A 152 8.24 -11.60 -26.31
N ARG A 153 8.80 -12.29 -25.31
CA ARG A 153 8.79 -13.76 -25.24
C ARG A 153 7.38 -14.30 -25.05
N LEU A 154 6.58 -13.66 -24.17
CA LEU A 154 5.23 -14.10 -23.85
C LEU A 154 4.21 -13.67 -24.90
N TYR A 155 4.36 -12.48 -25.46
CA TYR A 155 3.47 -11.90 -26.47
C TYR A 155 4.30 -11.32 -27.63
N PRO A 156 4.74 -12.17 -28.56
CA PRO A 156 5.64 -11.74 -29.66
C PRO A 156 5.04 -10.67 -30.57
N GLU A 157 3.73 -10.67 -30.75
CA GLU A 157 3.01 -9.75 -31.64
C GLU A 157 2.59 -8.44 -30.94
N ALA A 158 2.81 -8.33 -29.63
CA ALA A 158 2.40 -7.15 -28.88
C ALA A 158 3.20 -5.90 -29.25
N LYS A 159 2.49 -4.82 -29.51
CA LYS A 159 3.06 -3.48 -29.78
C LYS A 159 3.38 -2.78 -28.45
N ILE A 160 4.58 -3.00 -27.95
CA ILE A 160 5.03 -2.39 -26.69
C ILE A 160 5.88 -1.14 -26.94
N LEU A 161 5.63 -0.09 -26.16
CA LEU A 161 6.48 1.10 -26.10
C LEU A 161 7.40 1.01 -24.90
N VAL A 162 8.70 1.04 -25.11
CA VAL A 162 9.73 1.03 -24.05
C VAL A 162 10.69 2.19 -24.33
N PRO A 163 10.39 3.39 -23.82
CA PRO A 163 11.21 4.56 -24.12
C PRO A 163 12.59 4.46 -23.49
N ASN A 164 13.61 4.82 -24.27
CA ASN A 164 14.96 4.95 -23.74
C ASN A 164 15.16 6.28 -22.99
N THR A 165 16.29 6.45 -22.33
CA THR A 165 16.59 7.65 -21.54
C THR A 165 16.66 8.91 -22.41
N GLN A 166 17.10 8.82 -23.66
CA GLN A 166 17.20 9.96 -24.58
C GLN A 166 15.84 10.42 -25.09
N GLU A 167 14.92 9.49 -25.37
CA GLU A 167 13.54 9.79 -25.77
C GLU A 167 12.77 10.46 -24.64
N PHE A 168 13.10 10.14 -23.38
CA PHE A 168 12.49 10.73 -22.19
C PHE A 168 13.18 12.03 -21.72
N ALA A 169 14.23 12.49 -22.42
CA ALA A 169 14.87 13.77 -22.13
C ALA A 169 13.89 14.95 -22.32
N LYS A 170 14.14 16.05 -21.60
CA LYS A 170 13.22 17.21 -21.52
C LYS A 170 12.71 17.67 -22.89
N ASP A 171 13.59 17.74 -23.88
CA ASP A 171 13.29 18.26 -25.21
C ASP A 171 12.42 17.30 -26.07
N ARG A 172 12.55 16.00 -25.87
CA ARG A 172 11.82 14.97 -26.63
C ARG A 172 10.62 14.43 -25.88
N ARG A 173 10.56 14.63 -24.57
CA ARG A 173 9.49 14.10 -23.69
C ARG A 173 8.09 14.47 -24.18
N ARG A 174 7.89 15.70 -24.65
CA ARG A 174 6.59 16.16 -25.14
C ARG A 174 6.11 15.34 -26.35
N VAL A 175 6.99 15.04 -27.29
CA VAL A 175 6.68 14.21 -28.47
C VAL A 175 6.30 12.81 -28.02
N LEU A 176 7.11 12.22 -27.13
CA LEU A 176 6.83 10.91 -26.55
C LEU A 176 5.49 10.86 -25.83
N LEU A 177 5.19 11.84 -24.97
CA LEU A 177 3.91 11.91 -24.26
C LEU A 177 2.73 12.08 -25.22
N SER A 178 2.89 12.85 -26.31
CA SER A 178 1.89 12.94 -27.39
C SER A 178 1.67 11.60 -28.08
N GLN A 179 2.75 10.84 -28.32
CA GLN A 179 2.65 9.48 -28.87
C GLN A 179 1.93 8.54 -27.92
N ILE A 180 2.26 8.59 -26.63
CA ILE A 180 1.55 7.81 -25.60
C ILE A 180 0.06 8.15 -25.58
N ALA A 181 -0.29 9.44 -25.65
CA ALA A 181 -1.67 9.90 -25.61
C ALA A 181 -2.47 9.44 -26.84
N THR A 182 -1.87 9.48 -28.04
CA THR A 182 -2.59 9.30 -29.31
C THR A 182 -2.50 7.89 -29.90
N HIS A 183 -1.42 7.15 -29.65
CA HIS A 183 -1.23 5.82 -30.24
C HIS A 183 -1.81 4.72 -29.35
N ASN A 184 -2.23 3.64 -30.02
CA ASN A 184 -2.75 2.46 -29.37
C ASN A 184 -1.64 1.39 -29.21
N TYR A 185 -0.85 1.51 -28.15
CA TYR A 185 0.11 0.47 -27.75
C TYR A 185 -0.60 -0.60 -26.93
N ASP A 186 -0.10 -1.84 -27.00
CA ASP A 186 -0.59 -2.93 -26.15
C ASP A 186 -0.10 -2.76 -24.71
N ALA A 187 1.12 -2.25 -24.55
CA ALA A 187 1.63 -1.84 -23.25
C ALA A 187 2.67 -0.72 -23.41
N ILE A 188 2.77 0.09 -22.37
CA ILE A 188 3.80 1.10 -22.19
C ILE A 188 4.62 0.67 -20.99
N VAL A 189 5.94 0.47 -21.14
CA VAL A 189 6.81 0.01 -20.05
C VAL A 189 7.80 1.11 -19.72
N LEU A 190 7.69 1.66 -18.51
CA LEU A 190 8.51 2.77 -18.02
C LEU A 190 9.38 2.34 -16.83
N THR A 191 10.46 3.09 -16.61
CA THR A 191 11.17 3.06 -15.32
C THR A 191 10.47 3.92 -14.29
N TYR A 192 10.76 3.70 -12.99
CA TYR A 192 10.26 4.57 -11.92
C TYR A 192 10.71 6.04 -12.12
N GLU A 193 11.94 6.29 -12.58
CA GLU A 193 12.41 7.65 -12.86
C GLU A 193 11.56 8.33 -13.94
N GLN A 194 11.23 7.59 -15.00
CA GLN A 194 10.37 8.09 -16.07
C GLN A 194 8.95 8.35 -15.55
N PHE A 195 8.41 7.44 -14.76
CA PHE A 195 7.08 7.57 -14.14
C PHE A 195 6.99 8.78 -13.18
N PHE A 196 8.00 9.03 -12.36
CA PHE A 196 8.04 10.22 -11.49
C PHE A 196 8.15 11.54 -12.27
N ASN A 197 8.66 11.49 -13.50
CA ASN A 197 8.73 12.65 -14.38
C ASN A 197 7.42 12.94 -15.16
N LEU A 198 6.40 12.10 -15.05
CA LEU A 198 5.06 12.38 -15.56
C LEU A 198 4.38 13.34 -14.58
N GLN A 199 4.09 14.55 -15.03
CA GLN A 199 3.48 15.57 -14.17
C GLN A 199 1.97 15.34 -14.03
N ILE A 200 1.44 15.58 -12.84
CA ILE A 200 0.00 15.69 -12.58
C ILE A 200 -0.42 17.13 -12.85
N SER A 201 -1.68 17.33 -13.25
CA SER A 201 -2.25 18.66 -13.42
C SER A 201 -2.32 19.43 -12.09
N GLU A 202 -2.16 20.74 -12.16
CA GLU A 202 -2.25 21.62 -11.00
C GLU A 202 -3.58 21.48 -10.28
N SER A 203 -4.69 21.33 -11.03
CA SER A 203 -6.01 21.09 -10.45
C SER A 203 -6.12 19.80 -9.66
N THR A 204 -5.50 18.71 -10.14
CA THR A 204 -5.46 17.43 -9.42
C THR A 204 -4.58 17.54 -8.18
N GLU A 205 -3.41 18.20 -8.28
CA GLU A 205 -2.51 18.41 -7.15
C GLU A 205 -3.18 19.25 -6.06
N LEU A 206 -3.86 20.34 -6.42
CA LEU A 206 -4.62 21.19 -5.50
C LEU A 206 -5.67 20.40 -4.72
N MET A 207 -6.51 19.63 -5.41
CA MET A 207 -7.52 18.79 -4.77
C MET A 207 -6.93 17.89 -3.67
N PHE A 208 -5.82 17.22 -3.95
CA PHE A 208 -5.16 16.35 -2.96
C PHE A 208 -4.51 17.12 -1.81
N LEU A 209 -3.97 18.31 -2.08
CA LEU A 209 -3.40 19.18 -1.03
C LEU A 209 -4.50 19.73 -0.10
N GLU A 210 -5.66 20.07 -0.63
CA GLU A 210 -6.83 20.51 0.14
C GLU A 210 -7.39 19.37 1.00
N GLU A 211 -7.48 18.14 0.48
CA GLU A 211 -7.84 16.95 1.27
C GLU A 211 -6.88 16.74 2.44
N GLN A 212 -5.57 16.88 2.22
CA GLN A 212 -4.57 16.76 3.27
C GLN A 212 -4.68 17.89 4.32
N MET A 213 -4.97 19.11 3.88
CA MET A 213 -5.20 20.23 4.79
C MET A 213 -6.41 20.00 5.68
N SER A 214 -7.50 19.49 5.13
CA SER A 214 -8.70 19.12 5.88
C SER A 214 -8.40 18.02 6.90
N ALA A 215 -7.66 16.98 6.51
CA ALA A 215 -7.25 15.90 7.41
C ALA A 215 -6.38 16.42 8.56
N ILE A 216 -5.42 17.31 8.30
CA ILE A 216 -4.60 17.92 9.34
C ILE A 216 -5.46 18.76 10.31
N SER A 217 -6.42 19.52 9.78
CA SER A 217 -7.31 20.34 10.61
C SER A 217 -8.16 19.49 11.55
N SER A 218 -8.70 18.36 11.07
CA SER A 218 -9.48 17.44 11.91
C SER A 218 -8.64 16.81 13.04
N ILE A 219 -7.35 16.55 12.77
CA ILE A 219 -6.42 16.07 13.79
C ILE A 219 -6.17 17.13 14.86
N PHE A 220 -5.98 18.40 14.45
CA PHE A 220 -5.81 19.49 15.41
C PHE A 220 -7.01 19.66 16.34
N GLU A 221 -8.24 19.46 15.84
CA GLU A 221 -9.47 19.55 16.62
C GLU A 221 -9.62 18.38 17.62
N SER A 222 -9.12 17.20 17.27
CA SER A 222 -9.26 15.97 18.08
C SER A 222 -8.11 15.75 19.07
N THR A 223 -6.98 16.48 18.94
CA THR A 223 -5.78 16.26 19.76
C THR A 223 -5.62 17.31 20.86
N ASN A 224 -5.36 16.85 22.08
CA ASN A 224 -5.16 17.74 23.24
C ASN A 224 -3.75 18.39 23.16
N LYS A 225 -3.70 19.73 23.12
CA LYS A 225 -2.46 20.51 22.92
C LYS A 225 -1.37 20.26 23.98
N GLU A 226 -1.76 19.85 25.17
CA GLU A 226 -0.82 19.71 26.30
C GLU A 226 -0.04 18.38 26.26
N GLU A 227 -0.61 17.32 25.67
CA GLU A 227 -0.03 15.98 25.71
C GLU A 227 1.01 15.70 24.62
N SER A 228 1.08 16.49 23.54
CA SER A 228 1.91 16.15 22.38
C SER A 228 2.49 17.36 21.63
N ARG A 229 3.23 18.25 22.32
CA ARG A 229 3.86 19.44 21.71
C ARG A 229 4.70 19.14 20.46
N GLN A 230 5.35 17.99 20.41
CA GLN A 230 6.22 17.63 19.26
C GLN A 230 5.38 17.23 18.03
N VAL A 231 4.26 16.53 18.23
CA VAL A 231 3.30 16.20 17.18
C VAL A 231 2.71 17.47 16.60
N PHE A 232 2.24 18.38 17.46
CA PHE A 232 1.72 19.67 17.01
C PHE A 232 2.71 20.44 16.13
N ARG A 233 3.99 20.52 16.53
CA ARG A 233 5.03 21.17 15.72
C ARG A 233 5.22 20.50 14.36
N SER A 234 5.19 19.17 14.29
CA SER A 234 5.32 18.45 13.03
C SER A 234 4.13 18.66 12.10
N LEU A 235 2.91 18.67 12.64
CA LEU A 235 1.68 18.97 11.90
C LEU A 235 1.62 20.41 11.41
N GLU A 236 2.05 21.38 12.25
CA GLU A 236 2.16 22.79 11.85
C GLU A 236 3.17 22.99 10.71
N ALA A 237 4.34 22.35 10.80
CA ALA A 237 5.34 22.37 9.74
C ALA A 237 4.80 21.80 8.43
N MET A 238 4.05 20.69 8.51
CA MET A 238 3.41 20.07 7.36
C MET A 238 2.33 20.97 6.77
N ARG A 239 1.45 21.51 7.60
CA ARG A 239 0.42 22.48 7.20
C ARG A 239 1.03 23.68 6.46
N LYS A 240 2.09 24.27 7.03
CA LYS A 240 2.81 25.39 6.41
C LYS A 240 3.38 25.02 5.04
N LYS A 241 3.98 23.83 4.92
CA LYS A 241 4.52 23.34 3.65
C LYS A 241 3.44 23.16 2.58
N ILE A 242 2.29 22.58 2.96
CA ILE A 242 1.15 22.40 2.07
C ILE A 242 0.57 23.76 1.64
N SER A 243 0.38 24.70 2.58
CA SER A 243 -0.11 26.04 2.26
C SER A 243 0.81 26.79 1.30
N LEU A 244 2.12 26.70 1.49
CA LEU A 244 3.09 27.28 0.56
C LEU A 244 2.98 26.67 -0.84
N ARG A 245 2.81 25.35 -0.90
CA ARG A 245 2.66 24.66 -2.19
C ARG A 245 1.37 25.04 -2.91
N ILE A 246 0.26 25.16 -2.19
CA ILE A 246 -1.01 25.67 -2.73
C ILE A 246 -0.81 27.08 -3.30
N GLN A 247 -0.20 27.97 -2.53
CA GLN A 247 0.07 29.33 -2.96
C GLN A 247 1.00 29.39 -4.19
N GLU A 248 2.02 28.55 -4.27
CA GLU A 248 2.88 28.45 -5.45
C GLU A 248 2.10 28.04 -6.69
N ILE A 249 1.16 27.09 -6.58
CA ILE A 249 0.33 26.64 -7.69
C ILE A 249 -0.63 27.75 -8.11
N GLU A 250 -1.31 28.40 -7.17
CA GLU A 250 -2.27 29.48 -7.45
C GLU A 250 -1.64 30.72 -8.09
N THR A 251 -0.36 31.00 -7.74
CA THR A 251 0.39 32.14 -8.31
C THR A 251 1.17 31.78 -9.57
N SER A 252 1.21 30.51 -9.93
CA SER A 252 1.94 30.00 -11.10
C SER A 252 1.23 30.38 -12.40
N ASP A 253 1.82 31.30 -13.15
CA ASP A 253 1.36 31.67 -14.50
C ASP A 253 1.92 30.69 -15.57
N ARG A 254 2.03 29.42 -15.25
CA ARG A 254 2.60 28.40 -16.14
C ARG A 254 1.64 28.08 -17.28
N LYS A 255 1.74 28.85 -18.35
CA LYS A 255 1.10 28.57 -19.65
C LYS A 255 1.83 27.51 -20.49
N ASP A 256 2.71 26.73 -19.90
CA ASP A 256 3.46 25.71 -20.65
C ASP A 256 2.52 24.58 -21.09
N ARG A 257 2.59 24.28 -22.38
CA ARG A 257 1.86 23.16 -23.01
C ARG A 257 2.46 21.82 -22.60
N VAL A 258 2.37 21.49 -21.32
CA VAL A 258 2.78 20.20 -20.76
C VAL A 258 1.64 19.22 -20.94
N ILE A 259 1.95 17.99 -21.33
CA ILE A 259 0.98 16.90 -21.33
C ILE A 259 1.03 16.25 -19.95
N TYR A 260 -0.07 16.35 -19.21
CA TYR A 260 -0.20 15.80 -17.87
C TYR A 260 -0.52 14.30 -17.90
N PHE A 261 -0.26 13.62 -16.79
CA PHE A 261 -0.53 12.19 -16.61
C PHE A 261 -1.98 11.81 -16.93
N GLU A 262 -2.93 12.65 -16.55
CA GLU A 262 -4.35 12.48 -16.79
C GLU A 262 -4.68 12.40 -18.29
N GLN A 263 -3.97 13.19 -19.10
CA GLN A 263 -4.18 13.28 -20.54
C GLN A 263 -3.59 12.09 -21.31
N LEU A 264 -2.75 11.26 -20.66
CA LEU A 264 -2.22 10.06 -21.28
C LEU A 264 -3.28 8.98 -21.49
N GLY A 265 -4.38 9.06 -20.76
CA GLY A 265 -5.51 8.12 -20.89
C GLY A 265 -5.19 6.71 -20.38
N ILE A 266 -4.38 6.59 -19.34
CA ILE A 266 -4.04 5.29 -18.74
C ILE A 266 -5.25 4.67 -18.05
N ASP A 267 -5.59 3.43 -18.41
CA ASP A 267 -6.71 2.68 -17.84
C ASP A 267 -6.29 1.64 -16.80
N ALA A 268 -5.07 1.11 -16.95
CA ALA A 268 -4.49 0.16 -16.01
C ALA A 268 -3.02 0.47 -15.76
N LEU A 269 -2.65 0.61 -14.48
CA LEU A 269 -1.30 0.88 -14.03
C LEU A 269 -0.78 -0.32 -13.24
N PHE A 270 0.32 -0.89 -13.69
CA PHE A 270 1.03 -1.98 -13.04
C PHE A 270 2.35 -1.45 -12.48
N LEU A 271 2.55 -1.53 -11.17
CA LEU A 271 3.78 -1.12 -10.50
C LEU A 271 4.50 -2.37 -9.97
N ASP A 272 5.66 -2.68 -10.55
CA ASP A 272 6.52 -3.77 -10.09
C ASP A 272 7.54 -3.26 -9.08
N GLU A 273 7.86 -4.07 -8.06
CA GLU A 273 8.76 -3.73 -6.95
C GLU A 273 8.35 -2.42 -6.25
N VAL A 274 7.09 -2.40 -5.79
CA VAL A 274 6.43 -1.20 -5.21
C VAL A 274 7.09 -0.66 -3.94
N GLN A 275 8.05 -1.37 -3.33
CA GLN A 275 8.83 -0.83 -2.21
C GLN A 275 9.56 0.49 -2.56
N GLN A 276 9.70 0.82 -3.85
CA GLN A 276 10.22 2.12 -4.31
C GLN A 276 9.37 3.31 -3.85
N ILE A 277 8.10 3.09 -3.58
CA ILE A 277 7.13 4.13 -3.19
C ILE A 277 6.57 3.94 -1.76
N LYS A 278 7.16 3.03 -0.97
CA LYS A 278 6.67 2.72 0.38
C LYS A 278 6.84 3.87 1.40
N ARG A 279 7.64 4.89 1.09
CA ARG A 279 7.89 6.03 2.00
C ARG A 279 6.79 7.10 1.90
N LEU A 280 5.53 6.68 1.87
CA LEU A 280 4.41 7.61 1.96
C LEU A 280 4.36 8.19 3.38
N GLN A 281 4.35 9.51 3.48
CA GLN A 281 4.22 10.17 4.77
C GLN A 281 2.81 9.96 5.32
N ILE A 282 2.74 9.50 6.56
CA ILE A 282 1.50 9.23 7.27
C ILE A 282 1.38 10.17 8.47
N LEU A 283 0.17 10.67 8.68
CA LEU A 283 -0.16 11.47 9.86
C LEU A 283 -0.39 10.54 11.05
N THR A 284 0.38 10.73 12.12
CA THR A 284 0.29 9.94 13.35
C THR A 284 0.67 10.78 14.56
N THR A 285 0.07 10.49 15.69
CA THR A 285 0.46 11.04 17.00
C THR A 285 1.55 10.20 17.66
N GLN A 286 1.85 9.02 17.13
CA GLN A 286 2.86 8.11 17.66
C GLN A 286 4.27 8.49 17.19
N HIS A 287 5.27 8.27 18.05
CA HIS A 287 6.67 8.52 17.77
C HIS A 287 7.43 7.23 17.47
N ASN A 288 8.35 7.29 16.52
CA ASN A 288 9.30 6.20 16.21
C ASN A 288 8.65 4.83 15.91
N VAL A 289 7.53 4.83 15.18
CA VAL A 289 6.91 3.58 14.74
C VAL A 289 7.78 2.92 13.69
N ALA A 290 8.26 1.72 13.97
CA ALA A 290 9.09 0.97 13.04
C ALA A 290 8.31 0.69 11.74
N GLY A 291 8.94 0.96 10.58
CA GLY A 291 8.32 0.77 9.26
C GLY A 291 7.52 1.98 8.74
N ILE A 292 7.22 2.96 9.59
CA ILE A 292 6.55 4.19 9.16
C ILE A 292 7.58 5.30 8.94
N PRO A 293 7.63 5.89 7.73
CA PRO A 293 8.57 6.95 7.42
C PRO A 293 8.18 8.26 8.13
N THR A 294 9.13 8.87 8.81
CA THR A 294 8.96 10.18 9.45
C THR A 294 9.17 11.34 8.47
N GLY A 295 9.82 11.08 7.33
CA GLY A 295 10.17 12.10 6.34
C GLY A 295 9.23 12.12 5.13
N TYR A 296 9.02 13.31 4.58
CA TYR A 296 8.28 13.47 3.33
C TYR A 296 9.09 12.96 2.13
N SER A 297 8.49 12.10 1.33
CA SER A 297 9.02 11.64 0.05
C SER A 297 8.16 12.15 -1.09
N GLN A 298 8.69 13.09 -1.87
CA GLN A 298 7.99 13.62 -3.04
C GLN A 298 7.61 12.53 -4.05
N ARG A 299 8.49 11.52 -4.25
CA ARG A 299 8.22 10.38 -5.15
C ARG A 299 7.03 9.54 -4.69
N ALA A 300 6.96 9.23 -3.40
CA ALA A 300 5.85 8.47 -2.85
C ALA A 300 4.54 9.28 -2.91
N HIS A 301 4.60 10.57 -2.60
CA HIS A 301 3.44 11.46 -2.67
C HIS A 301 2.93 11.63 -4.11
N ASP A 302 3.80 11.89 -5.06
CA ASP A 302 3.47 11.96 -6.49
C ASP A 302 2.84 10.66 -7.00
N SER A 303 3.41 9.51 -6.61
CA SER A 303 2.83 8.21 -6.94
C SER A 303 1.47 7.99 -6.30
N PHE A 304 1.29 8.46 -5.05
CA PHE A 304 0.01 8.38 -4.35
C PHE A 304 -1.07 9.15 -5.09
N MET A 305 -0.81 10.38 -5.51
CA MET A 305 -1.76 11.18 -6.28
C MET A 305 -2.15 10.49 -7.60
N LYS A 306 -1.18 9.96 -8.37
CA LYS A 306 -1.45 9.23 -9.63
C LYS A 306 -2.29 7.97 -9.41
N VAL A 307 -1.97 7.19 -8.39
CA VAL A 307 -2.71 5.97 -8.03
C VAL A 307 -4.14 6.32 -7.62
N ARG A 308 -4.31 7.30 -6.72
CA ARG A 308 -5.63 7.74 -6.28
C ARG A 308 -6.45 8.35 -7.41
N TYR A 309 -5.81 9.17 -8.26
CA TYR A 309 -6.48 9.69 -9.46
C TYR A 309 -7.06 8.55 -10.32
N LEU A 310 -6.27 7.52 -10.61
CA LEU A 310 -6.73 6.38 -11.41
C LEU A 310 -7.89 5.64 -10.72
N LEU A 311 -7.76 5.30 -9.45
CA LEU A 311 -8.79 4.57 -8.71
C LEU A 311 -10.09 5.38 -8.57
N ASN A 312 -10.01 6.66 -8.28
CA ASN A 312 -11.16 7.57 -8.17
C ASN A 312 -11.91 7.69 -9.52
N ASN A 313 -11.20 7.59 -10.65
CA ASN A 313 -11.78 7.57 -11.98
C ASN A 313 -12.15 6.16 -12.48
N GLY A 314 -12.26 5.19 -11.58
CA GLY A 314 -12.70 3.83 -11.91
C GLY A 314 -11.69 3.01 -12.71
N LYS A 315 -10.45 3.48 -12.83
CA LYS A 315 -9.35 2.79 -13.49
C LYS A 315 -8.75 1.71 -12.58
N ARG A 316 -7.74 0.97 -13.08
CA ARG A 316 -7.16 -0.16 -12.38
C ARG A 316 -5.73 0.13 -11.95
N VAL A 317 -5.38 -0.31 -10.74
CA VAL A 317 -4.02 -0.23 -10.23
C VAL A 317 -3.60 -1.55 -9.61
N ILE A 318 -2.49 -2.07 -10.06
CA ILE A 318 -1.96 -3.37 -9.67
C ILE A 318 -0.53 -3.19 -9.15
N PHE A 319 -0.32 -3.56 -7.91
CA PHE A 319 0.97 -3.57 -7.26
C PHE A 319 1.57 -4.97 -7.26
N ALA A 320 2.90 -5.06 -7.35
CA ALA A 320 3.63 -6.32 -7.20
C ALA A 320 4.93 -6.11 -6.41
N THR A 321 5.23 -7.03 -5.50
CA THR A 321 6.52 -7.10 -4.81
C THR A 321 6.76 -8.50 -4.24
N GLY A 322 8.04 -8.84 -4.05
CA GLY A 322 8.43 -10.04 -3.31
C GLY A 322 8.48 -9.84 -1.79
N THR A 323 8.48 -8.60 -1.33
CA THR A 323 8.64 -8.20 0.08
C THR A 323 7.56 -7.19 0.48
N PRO A 324 6.29 -7.63 0.63
CA PRO A 324 5.18 -6.72 0.92
C PRO A 324 5.32 -6.04 2.29
N LEU A 325 5.89 -6.75 3.25
CA LEU A 325 6.18 -6.28 4.60
C LEU A 325 7.66 -6.55 4.88
N SER A 326 8.41 -5.54 5.27
CA SER A 326 9.84 -5.65 5.55
C SER A 326 10.13 -5.60 7.05
N ASN A 327 9.42 -4.77 7.80
CA ASN A 327 9.72 -4.49 9.20
C ASN A 327 8.55 -4.84 10.14
N THR A 328 7.37 -4.24 9.91
CA THR A 328 6.21 -4.38 10.80
C THR A 328 4.91 -4.42 10.02
N MET A 329 3.83 -4.85 10.69
CA MET A 329 2.47 -4.81 10.15
C MET A 329 1.98 -3.38 9.85
N ALA A 330 2.58 -2.37 10.48
CA ALA A 330 2.28 -0.97 10.21
C ALA A 330 2.52 -0.57 8.74
N GLU A 331 3.46 -1.24 8.03
CA GLU A 331 3.66 -1.03 6.59
C GLU A 331 2.42 -1.39 5.76
N MET A 332 1.50 -2.23 6.30
CA MET A 332 0.26 -2.59 5.62
C MET A 332 -0.67 -1.39 5.45
N ASP A 333 -0.70 -0.47 6.42
CA ASP A 333 -1.46 0.78 6.32
C ASP A 333 -1.05 1.58 5.08
N ILE A 334 0.24 1.62 4.75
CA ILE A 334 0.74 2.32 3.55
C ILE A 334 0.09 1.74 2.29
N TRP A 335 0.10 0.41 2.14
CA TRP A 335 -0.48 -0.23 0.95
C TRP A 335 -1.99 -0.07 0.89
N MET A 336 -2.66 -0.11 2.04
CA MET A 336 -4.10 0.12 2.12
C MET A 336 -4.45 1.56 1.76
N ARG A 337 -3.66 2.55 2.15
CA ARG A 337 -3.85 3.95 1.72
C ARG A 337 -3.74 4.12 0.20
N TYR A 338 -2.77 3.46 -0.43
CA TYR A 338 -2.68 3.48 -1.88
C TYR A 338 -3.89 2.84 -2.55
N LEU A 339 -4.29 1.64 -2.12
CA LEU A 339 -5.18 0.77 -2.87
C LEU A 339 -6.63 0.73 -2.35
N GLN A 340 -6.85 1.02 -1.07
CA GLN A 340 -8.13 0.82 -0.38
C GLN A 340 -8.47 1.96 0.59
N LEU A 341 -8.09 3.20 0.26
CA LEU A 341 -8.34 4.36 1.11
C LEU A 341 -9.83 4.51 1.45
N ASP A 342 -10.70 4.25 0.48
CA ASP A 342 -12.15 4.35 0.64
C ASP A 342 -12.67 3.37 1.71
N LEU A 343 -12.10 2.16 1.78
CA LEU A 343 -12.42 1.18 2.84
C LEU A 343 -11.89 1.63 4.20
N LEU A 344 -10.70 2.23 4.26
CA LEU A 344 -10.18 2.82 5.49
C LEU A 344 -11.08 3.95 6.00
N GLN A 345 -11.60 4.79 5.09
CA GLN A 345 -12.55 5.85 5.41
C GLN A 345 -13.86 5.28 5.96
N GLN A 346 -14.46 4.32 5.29
CA GLN A 346 -15.70 3.65 5.71
C GLN A 346 -15.59 2.98 7.07
N GLN A 347 -14.41 2.47 7.41
CA GLN A 347 -14.13 1.79 8.68
C GLN A 347 -13.67 2.76 9.80
N GLY A 348 -13.54 4.06 9.53
CA GLY A 348 -12.99 5.03 10.48
C GLY A 348 -11.49 4.83 10.78
N LEU A 349 -10.76 4.19 9.86
CA LEU A 349 -9.34 3.82 10.01
C LEU A 349 -8.39 4.71 9.19
N THR A 350 -8.84 5.88 8.78
CA THR A 350 -8.00 6.86 8.07
C THR A 350 -6.86 7.39 8.91
N HIS A 351 -7.04 7.42 10.22
CA HIS A 351 -5.99 7.77 11.16
C HIS A 351 -5.09 6.55 11.41
N PHE A 352 -3.79 6.70 11.27
CA PHE A 352 -2.84 5.61 11.52
C PHE A 352 -2.95 5.05 12.94
N ASP A 353 -3.19 5.93 13.92
CA ASP A 353 -3.32 5.52 15.32
C ASP A 353 -4.54 4.63 15.54
N SER A 354 -5.65 4.90 14.83
CA SER A 354 -6.84 4.02 14.83
C SER A 354 -6.56 2.68 14.15
N PHE A 355 -5.78 2.69 13.06
CA PHE A 355 -5.34 1.47 12.41
C PHE A 355 -4.46 0.62 13.33
N CYS A 356 -3.45 1.22 13.97
CA CYS A 356 -2.58 0.52 14.92
C CYS A 356 -3.33 -0.04 16.13
N SER A 357 -4.28 0.69 16.68
CA SER A 357 -5.07 0.20 17.83
C SER A 357 -5.88 -1.06 17.50
N ARG A 358 -6.19 -1.29 16.21
CA ARG A 358 -6.97 -2.44 15.76
C ARG A 358 -6.13 -3.60 15.25
N PHE A 359 -4.96 -3.35 14.65
CA PHE A 359 -4.19 -4.35 13.91
C PHE A 359 -2.75 -4.54 14.37
N CYS A 360 -2.18 -3.63 15.16
CA CYS A 360 -0.82 -3.69 15.68
C CYS A 360 -0.81 -3.78 17.19
#